data_87702284ee4ef28288e4803c44d8f380
#
_entry.id   87702284ee4ef28288e4803c44d8f380
#
_cell.length_a   1.000
_cell.length_b   1.000
_cell.length_c   1.000
_cell.angle_alpha   90.00
_cell.angle_beta   90.00
_cell.angle_gamma   90.00
#
_symmetry.space_group_name_H-M   'P 1'
#
loop_
_entity.id
_entity.type
_entity.pdbx_description
1 polymer ?
#
loop_
_entity_poly.entity_id
_entity_poly.type
_entity_poly.pdbx_seq_one_letter_code
_entity_poly.pdbx_strand_id
1 'polypeptide(L)'
;MEIEPYWVERVMVCRKRDLQKTGGQNMEKIQVQGVHHITLVGATRQVSIEFWEGMLGMPFIFEQPNLDNPGESHLYFDPGDGRLITVFTNENREVDTRSNPDGIGNLHHLAFAVSRATFTQVGQRLEARGVPHTGAIDRGFMDSIYFRDPLGQRIELACY
;
A
#
# COMPACT_ATOMS: atom_id res chain seq x y z
N MET A 1 28.18 -6.17 -12.17
CA MET A 1 28.18 -5.27 -11.02
C MET A 1 26.84 -5.49 -10.34
N GLU A 2 26.83 -6.50 -9.43
CA GLU A 2 25.62 -6.91 -8.69
C GLU A 2 25.34 -5.83 -7.65
N ILE A 3 24.17 -5.22 -7.74
CA ILE A 3 23.67 -4.29 -6.72
C ILE A 3 22.98 -5.18 -5.68
N GLU A 4 23.68 -5.52 -4.61
CA GLU A 4 23.04 -6.10 -3.41
C GLU A 4 22.05 -5.07 -2.84
N PRO A 5 20.75 -5.38 -2.75
CA PRO A 5 19.80 -4.40 -2.26
C PRO A 5 19.95 -4.24 -0.74
N TYR A 6 20.23 -3.03 -0.31
CA TYR A 6 20.33 -2.54 1.09
C TYR A 6 19.18 -3.03 2.01
N TRP A 7 18.09 -3.48 1.45
CA TRP A 7 16.88 -3.95 2.14
C TRP A 7 16.94 -5.40 2.62
N VAL A 8 17.77 -6.26 1.99
CA VAL A 8 17.83 -7.68 2.36
C VAL A 8 18.40 -7.89 3.76
N GLU A 9 19.33 -7.06 4.20
CA GLU A 9 19.89 -7.16 5.55
C GLU A 9 18.93 -6.73 6.66
N ARG A 10 18.00 -5.81 6.40
CA ARG A 10 17.02 -5.37 7.40
C ARG A 10 15.89 -6.37 7.63
N VAL A 11 15.54 -7.16 6.63
CA VAL A 11 14.48 -8.19 6.72
C VAL A 11 14.94 -9.44 7.47
N MET A 12 16.26 -9.73 7.48
CA MET A 12 16.79 -10.95 8.11
C MET A 12 17.09 -10.86 9.61
N VAL A 13 16.92 -9.73 10.29
CA VAL A 13 17.28 -9.57 11.72
C VAL A 13 16.10 -9.78 12.67
N CYS A 14 15.00 -10.38 12.26
CA CYS A 14 14.01 -10.86 13.23
C CYS A 14 14.41 -12.25 13.74
N ARG A 15 15.49 -12.33 14.52
CA ARG A 15 15.89 -13.58 15.21
C ARG A 15 14.81 -13.97 16.21
N LYS A 16 14.37 -15.24 16.14
CA LYS A 16 13.59 -15.91 17.18
C LYS A 16 14.22 -15.65 18.54
N ARG A 17 13.62 -14.79 19.35
CA ARG A 17 13.93 -14.73 20.78
C ARG A 17 13.10 -15.80 21.45
N ASP A 18 13.76 -16.67 22.21
CA ASP A 18 13.11 -17.68 23.01
C ASP A 18 12.13 -17.05 24.00
N LEU A 19 10.86 -17.39 23.84
CA LEU A 19 9.81 -17.05 24.80
C LEU A 19 10.02 -17.92 26.04
N GLN A 20 10.73 -17.41 27.02
CA GLN A 20 10.73 -17.99 28.37
C GLN A 20 9.35 -17.76 28.99
N LYS A 21 8.69 -18.88 29.36
CA LYS A 21 7.44 -18.87 30.10
C LYS A 21 7.68 -18.34 31.50
N THR A 22 7.27 -17.13 31.79
CA THR A 22 7.15 -16.61 33.14
C THR A 22 5.69 -16.70 33.57
N GLY A 23 5.41 -17.49 34.58
CA GLY A 23 4.09 -17.64 35.21
C GLY A 23 3.74 -16.38 36.00
N GLY A 24 2.62 -15.78 35.66
CA GLY A 24 2.00 -14.65 36.34
C GLY A 24 1.15 -13.88 35.33
N GLN A 25 -0.19 -13.95 35.47
CA GLN A 25 -1.13 -13.31 34.52
C GLN A 25 -1.16 -11.80 34.69
N ASN A 26 -0.06 -11.11 34.38
CA ASN A 26 -0.11 -9.75 33.97
C ASN A 26 -0.16 -9.77 32.43
N MET A 27 -1.34 -9.57 31.82
CA MET A 27 -1.47 -9.52 30.37
C MET A 27 -0.77 -8.23 29.90
N GLU A 28 0.53 -8.33 29.66
CA GLU A 28 1.32 -7.23 29.10
C GLU A 28 0.78 -6.91 27.70
N LYS A 29 0.73 -5.62 27.39
CA LYS A 29 0.32 -5.16 26.05
C LYS A 29 1.28 -5.69 25.01
N ILE A 30 0.74 -6.22 23.90
CA ILE A 30 1.55 -6.45 22.69
C ILE A 30 1.97 -5.07 22.18
N GLN A 31 3.23 -4.72 22.33
CA GLN A 31 3.74 -3.39 21.96
C GLN A 31 4.01 -3.32 20.46
N VAL A 32 3.05 -2.79 19.70
CA VAL A 32 3.21 -2.51 18.27
C VAL A 32 4.07 -1.27 18.08
N GLN A 33 5.00 -1.29 17.13
CA GLN A 33 5.93 -0.18 16.82
C GLN A 33 5.51 0.63 15.59
N GLY A 34 4.47 0.22 14.87
CA GLY A 34 3.94 0.90 13.69
C GLY A 34 3.47 -0.07 12.62
N VAL A 35 3.01 0.48 11.50
CA VAL A 35 2.70 -0.32 10.32
C VAL A 35 4.00 -0.84 9.71
N HIS A 36 4.10 -2.14 9.44
CA HIS A 36 5.23 -2.74 8.75
C HIS A 36 4.97 -2.73 7.24
N HIS A 37 3.84 -3.25 6.82
CA HIS A 37 3.36 -3.23 5.44
C HIS A 37 1.84 -3.35 5.41
N ILE A 38 1.26 -2.99 4.26
CA ILE A 38 -0.16 -3.21 3.96
C ILE A 38 -0.23 -4.10 2.73
N THR A 39 -0.90 -5.24 2.84
CA THR A 39 -1.09 -6.18 1.74
C THR A 39 -2.49 -6.05 1.18
N LEU A 40 -2.57 -5.87 -0.14
CA LEU A 40 -3.80 -5.78 -0.89
C LEU A 40 -3.96 -7.00 -1.81
N VAL A 41 -5.19 -7.30 -2.17
CA VAL A 41 -5.48 -8.28 -3.21
C VAL A 41 -5.63 -7.53 -4.53
N GLY A 42 -4.70 -7.78 -5.46
CA GLY A 42 -4.66 -7.18 -6.78
C GLY A 42 -5.24 -8.07 -7.87
N ALA A 43 -5.34 -7.52 -9.09
CA ALA A 43 -5.61 -8.26 -10.31
C ALA A 43 -4.31 -8.83 -10.89
N THR A 44 -3.94 -8.47 -12.12
CA THR A 44 -2.71 -8.93 -12.74
C THR A 44 -1.49 -8.17 -12.21
N ARG A 45 -0.31 -8.73 -12.42
CA ARG A 45 0.97 -8.09 -12.13
C ARG A 45 1.09 -6.73 -12.83
N GLN A 46 0.74 -6.69 -14.12
CA GLN A 46 0.88 -5.48 -14.93
C GLN A 46 0.00 -4.33 -14.40
N VAL A 47 -1.26 -4.60 -14.10
CA VAL A 47 -2.19 -3.61 -13.53
C VAL A 47 -1.65 -3.02 -12.22
N SER A 48 -1.06 -3.85 -11.37
CA SER A 48 -0.48 -3.39 -10.10
C SER A 48 0.73 -2.48 -10.31
N ILE A 49 1.64 -2.83 -11.22
CA ILE A 49 2.83 -2.03 -11.53
C ILE A 49 2.42 -0.69 -12.17
N GLU A 50 1.51 -0.70 -13.14
CA GLU A 50 1.04 0.53 -13.80
C GLU A 50 0.39 1.49 -12.81
N PHE A 51 -0.32 0.98 -11.81
CA PHE A 51 -0.94 1.82 -10.81
C PHE A 51 0.06 2.31 -9.74
N TRP A 52 0.72 1.38 -9.02
CA TRP A 52 1.53 1.75 -7.87
C TRP A 52 2.83 2.46 -8.26
N GLU A 53 3.54 1.96 -9.26
CA GLU A 53 4.76 2.60 -9.78
C GLU A 53 4.43 3.65 -10.84
N GLY A 54 3.68 3.28 -11.87
CA GLY A 54 3.46 4.15 -13.03
C GLY A 54 2.59 5.37 -12.74
N MET A 55 1.60 5.26 -11.86
CA MET A 55 0.71 6.38 -11.54
C MET A 55 1.07 7.07 -10.23
N LEU A 56 1.31 6.31 -9.16
CA LEU A 56 1.60 6.85 -7.83
C LEU A 56 3.10 7.11 -7.58
N GLY A 57 3.98 6.58 -8.45
CA GLY A 57 5.42 6.79 -8.36
C GLY A 57 6.09 6.03 -7.21
N MET A 58 5.49 4.94 -6.74
CA MET A 58 6.07 4.06 -5.74
C MET A 58 6.90 2.98 -6.44
N PRO A 59 8.24 2.98 -6.35
CA PRO A 59 9.08 2.01 -7.04
C PRO A 59 8.66 0.56 -6.74
N PHE A 60 8.56 -0.25 -7.79
CA PHE A 60 8.48 -1.70 -7.67
C PHE A 60 9.86 -2.24 -7.27
N ILE A 61 9.98 -2.83 -6.09
CA ILE A 61 11.29 -3.18 -5.52
C ILE A 61 11.55 -4.67 -5.43
N PHE A 62 10.51 -5.50 -5.36
CA PHE A 62 10.68 -6.93 -5.14
C PHE A 62 9.42 -7.72 -5.51
N GLU A 63 9.61 -8.97 -5.92
CA GLU A 63 8.56 -9.94 -6.18
C GLU A 63 8.98 -11.33 -5.71
N GLN A 64 8.04 -12.08 -5.20
CA GLN A 64 8.20 -13.51 -4.90
C GLN A 64 6.86 -14.24 -5.12
N PRO A 65 6.85 -15.58 -5.25
CA PRO A 65 5.62 -16.35 -5.17
C PRO A 65 4.93 -16.12 -3.83
N ASN A 66 3.59 -16.10 -3.81
CA ASN A 66 2.85 -16.15 -2.56
C ASN A 66 3.05 -17.55 -1.94
N LEU A 67 3.66 -17.60 -0.75
CA LEU A 67 4.02 -18.86 -0.09
C LEU A 67 2.82 -19.67 0.37
N ASP A 68 1.67 -18.99 0.62
CA ASP A 68 0.43 -19.62 1.05
C ASP A 68 -0.46 -20.04 -0.14
N ASN A 69 -0.26 -19.40 -1.31
CA ASN A 69 -0.98 -19.69 -2.54
C ASN A 69 -0.04 -19.58 -3.77
N PRO A 70 0.59 -20.68 -4.21
CA PRO A 70 1.54 -20.67 -5.31
C PRO A 70 1.00 -20.19 -6.67
N GLY A 71 -0.33 -20.05 -6.81
CA GLY A 71 -0.98 -19.47 -7.99
C GLY A 71 -0.96 -17.94 -8.02
N GLU A 72 -0.34 -17.31 -7.03
CA GLU A 72 -0.24 -15.85 -6.90
C GLU A 72 1.21 -15.41 -6.78
N SER A 73 1.50 -14.20 -7.29
CA SER A 73 2.71 -13.46 -7.00
C SER A 73 2.47 -12.44 -5.88
N HIS A 74 3.50 -12.17 -5.10
CA HIS A 74 3.51 -11.14 -4.07
C HIS A 74 4.47 -10.02 -4.48
N LEU A 75 3.93 -8.89 -4.87
CA LEU A 75 4.65 -7.70 -5.30
C LEU A 75 4.85 -6.73 -4.14
N TYR A 76 5.97 -6.00 -4.17
CA TYR A 76 6.35 -5.03 -3.14
C TYR A 76 6.69 -3.68 -3.76
N PHE A 77 6.08 -2.61 -3.21
CA PHE A 77 6.26 -1.22 -3.64
C PHE A 77 6.69 -0.37 -2.45
N ASP A 78 7.61 0.58 -2.71
CA ASP A 78 8.14 1.48 -1.68
C ASP A 78 7.52 2.88 -1.79
N PRO A 79 6.64 3.29 -0.86
CA PRO A 79 6.13 4.67 -0.80
C PRO A 79 7.18 5.69 -0.32
N GLY A 80 8.37 5.27 0.09
CA GLY A 80 9.46 6.15 0.51
C GLY A 80 9.44 6.54 1.99
N ASP A 81 8.60 5.91 2.81
CA ASP A 81 8.47 6.19 4.25
C ASP A 81 9.05 5.07 5.14
N GLY A 82 9.72 4.09 4.53
CA GLY A 82 10.29 2.92 5.19
C GLY A 82 9.29 1.81 5.52
N ARG A 83 8.08 1.88 4.95
CA ARG A 83 7.04 0.86 4.99
C ARG A 83 6.78 0.37 3.57
N LEU A 84 5.96 -0.66 3.43
CA LEU A 84 5.70 -1.22 2.11
C LEU A 84 4.21 -1.29 1.84
N ILE A 85 3.86 -1.06 0.59
CA ILE A 85 2.60 -1.51 0.00
C ILE A 85 2.91 -2.80 -0.74
N THR A 86 2.15 -3.85 -0.45
CA THR A 86 2.33 -5.13 -1.12
C THR A 86 1.04 -5.59 -1.76
N VAL A 87 1.13 -6.37 -2.83
CA VAL A 87 -0.03 -6.79 -3.59
C VAL A 87 0.09 -8.26 -3.97
N PHE A 88 -0.93 -9.06 -3.61
CA PHE A 88 -1.10 -10.39 -4.16
C PHE A 88 -1.75 -10.30 -5.53
N THR A 89 -1.07 -10.74 -6.58
CA THR A 89 -1.56 -10.71 -7.96
C THR A 89 -1.79 -12.11 -8.51
N ASN A 90 -2.73 -12.20 -9.45
CA ASN A 90 -3.04 -13.44 -10.15
C ASN A 90 -3.48 -13.08 -11.58
N GLU A 91 -2.83 -13.67 -12.57
CA GLU A 91 -3.06 -13.36 -13.99
C GLU A 91 -4.45 -13.78 -14.49
N ASN A 92 -5.19 -14.58 -13.71
CA ASN A 92 -6.56 -14.96 -14.00
C ASN A 92 -7.61 -14.05 -13.34
N ARG A 93 -7.20 -13.03 -12.56
CA ARG A 93 -8.12 -12.05 -11.98
C ARG A 93 -8.37 -10.91 -12.93
N GLU A 94 -9.64 -10.63 -13.17
CA GLU A 94 -10.05 -9.45 -13.91
C GLU A 94 -10.05 -8.20 -12.99
N VAL A 95 -9.88 -7.04 -13.60
CA VAL A 95 -10.04 -5.76 -12.92
C VAL A 95 -11.50 -5.59 -12.52
N ASP A 96 -11.74 -5.29 -11.24
CA ASP A 96 -13.06 -5.03 -10.70
C ASP A 96 -13.10 -3.60 -10.12
N THR A 97 -13.71 -2.69 -10.86
CA THR A 97 -13.82 -1.28 -10.48
C THR A 97 -14.98 -0.97 -9.55
N ARG A 98 -15.75 -1.97 -9.12
CA ARG A 98 -16.84 -1.78 -8.16
C ARG A 98 -16.26 -1.22 -6.85
N SER A 99 -17.00 -0.30 -6.25
CA SER A 99 -16.57 0.23 -4.96
C SER A 99 -16.58 -0.87 -3.90
N ASN A 100 -15.51 -0.94 -3.11
CA ASN A 100 -15.50 -1.80 -1.93
C ASN A 100 -16.62 -1.38 -0.97
N PRO A 101 -17.34 -2.34 -0.34
CA PRO A 101 -18.39 -2.02 0.61
C PRO A 101 -17.81 -1.32 1.85
N ASP A 102 -18.48 -0.28 2.32
CA ASP A 102 -18.16 0.44 3.57
C ASP A 102 -18.65 -0.37 4.78
N GLY A 103 -18.26 -1.65 4.86
CA GLY A 103 -18.65 -2.55 5.94
C GLY A 103 -17.82 -2.36 7.21
N ILE A 104 -18.40 -2.70 8.36
CA ILE A 104 -17.69 -2.67 9.65
C ILE A 104 -16.47 -3.58 9.57
N GLY A 105 -15.29 -3.03 9.92
CA GLY A 105 -14.01 -3.75 9.86
C GLY A 105 -13.29 -3.69 8.51
N ASN A 106 -13.91 -3.16 7.45
CA ASN A 106 -13.26 -2.97 6.16
C ASN A 106 -12.31 -1.77 6.17
N LEU A 107 -11.30 -1.82 5.34
CA LEU A 107 -10.46 -0.67 5.06
C LEU A 107 -11.26 0.37 4.26
N HIS A 108 -11.51 1.54 4.84
CA HIS A 108 -12.30 2.59 4.18
C HIS A 108 -11.50 3.28 3.05
N HIS A 109 -10.26 3.65 3.31
CA HIS A 109 -9.33 4.22 2.32
C HIS A 109 -7.88 4.08 2.77
N LEU A 110 -6.97 4.24 1.82
CA LEU A 110 -5.53 4.43 2.07
C LEU A 110 -5.18 5.89 1.78
N ALA A 111 -4.59 6.58 2.74
CA ALA A 111 -4.15 7.96 2.61
C ALA A 111 -2.62 8.04 2.50
N PHE A 112 -2.15 8.74 1.48
CA PHE A 112 -0.73 9.01 1.26
C PHE A 112 -0.45 10.50 1.31
N ALA A 113 0.63 10.88 1.99
CA ALA A 113 1.08 12.25 2.02
C ALA A 113 1.74 12.65 0.70
N VAL A 114 1.43 13.85 0.23
CA VAL A 114 2.12 14.46 -0.91
C VAL A 114 2.56 15.88 -0.55
N SER A 115 3.56 16.41 -1.26
CA SER A 115 3.95 17.80 -1.10
C SER A 115 2.83 18.74 -1.59
N ARG A 116 2.75 19.97 -1.08
CA ARG A 116 1.84 21.01 -1.58
C ARG A 116 2.02 21.23 -3.08
N ALA A 117 3.25 21.24 -3.57
CA ALA A 117 3.55 21.40 -5.01
C ALA A 117 3.01 20.25 -5.85
N THR A 118 3.06 19.02 -5.35
CA THR A 118 2.45 17.86 -6.00
C THR A 118 0.93 17.95 -5.93
N PHE A 119 0.37 18.27 -4.76
CA PHE A 119 -1.07 18.34 -4.54
C PHE A 119 -1.77 19.28 -5.50
N THR A 120 -1.21 20.47 -5.77
CA THR A 120 -1.79 21.43 -6.73
C THR A 120 -1.92 20.91 -8.16
N GLN A 121 -1.21 19.83 -8.50
CA GLN A 121 -1.21 19.22 -9.84
C GLN A 121 -1.97 17.89 -9.89
N VAL A 122 -2.35 17.34 -8.74
CA VAL A 122 -2.95 15.98 -8.69
C VAL A 122 -4.23 15.89 -9.52
N GLY A 123 -5.15 16.86 -9.41
CA GLY A 123 -6.39 16.87 -10.17
C GLY A 123 -6.15 16.78 -11.67
N GLN A 124 -5.32 17.65 -12.21
CA GLN A 124 -4.95 17.66 -13.63
C GLN A 124 -4.26 16.35 -14.07
N ARG A 125 -3.40 15.79 -13.21
CA ARG A 125 -2.72 14.51 -13.50
C ARG A 125 -3.67 13.33 -13.54
N LEU A 126 -4.69 13.31 -12.68
CA LEU A 126 -5.75 12.31 -12.67
C LEU A 126 -6.67 12.46 -13.89
N GLU A 127 -7.10 13.70 -14.22
CA GLU A 127 -7.89 14.01 -15.42
C GLU A 127 -7.18 13.58 -16.71
N ALA A 128 -5.90 13.89 -16.84
CA ALA A 128 -5.10 13.49 -18.01
C ALA A 128 -5.00 11.96 -18.20
N ARG A 129 -5.28 11.19 -17.16
CA ARG A 129 -5.34 9.72 -17.17
C ARG A 129 -6.77 9.17 -17.22
N GLY A 130 -7.78 10.05 -17.30
CA GLY A 130 -9.17 9.65 -17.28
C GLY A 130 -9.63 9.04 -15.93
N VAL A 131 -8.93 9.35 -14.83
CA VAL A 131 -9.27 8.84 -13.50
C VAL A 131 -10.25 9.79 -12.80
N PRO A 132 -11.49 9.38 -12.53
CA PRO A 132 -12.46 10.17 -11.78
C PRO A 132 -11.98 10.45 -10.36
N HIS A 133 -12.16 11.70 -9.89
CA HIS A 133 -11.75 12.13 -8.56
C HIS A 133 -12.69 13.19 -7.98
N THR A 134 -12.57 13.48 -6.68
CA THR A 134 -13.45 14.43 -5.98
C THR A 134 -13.12 15.90 -6.26
N GLY A 135 -11.98 16.21 -6.85
CA GLY A 135 -11.35 17.53 -6.71
C GLY A 135 -10.72 17.71 -5.33
N ALA A 136 -10.06 18.84 -5.14
CA ALA A 136 -9.47 19.20 -3.85
C ALA A 136 -10.58 19.52 -2.83
N ILE A 137 -10.47 18.98 -1.63
CA ILE A 137 -11.39 19.20 -0.51
C ILE A 137 -10.59 19.75 0.66
N ASP A 138 -10.96 20.94 1.13
CA ASP A 138 -10.44 21.51 2.36
C ASP A 138 -11.05 20.75 3.58
N ARG A 139 -10.18 20.18 4.42
CA ARG A 139 -10.54 19.50 5.68
C ARG A 139 -10.24 20.37 6.92
N GLY A 140 -9.91 21.63 6.74
CA GLY A 140 -9.54 22.57 7.80
C GLY A 140 -8.07 22.52 8.17
N PHE A 141 -7.54 21.38 8.57
CA PHE A 141 -6.12 21.19 8.94
C PHE A 141 -5.26 20.56 7.83
N MET A 142 -5.89 20.05 6.79
CA MET A 142 -5.24 19.46 5.59
C MET A 142 -6.16 19.60 4.38
N ASP A 143 -5.59 19.48 3.19
CA ASP A 143 -6.33 19.32 1.95
C ASP A 143 -6.25 17.86 1.48
N SER A 144 -7.35 17.37 0.90
CA SER A 144 -7.47 16.00 0.43
C SER A 144 -8.07 15.92 -0.97
N ILE A 145 -7.65 14.91 -1.75
CA ILE A 145 -8.30 14.51 -2.99
C ILE A 145 -8.47 12.99 -2.99
N TYR A 146 -9.64 12.52 -3.40
CA TYR A 146 -9.99 11.10 -3.39
C TYR A 146 -10.24 10.60 -4.81
N PHE A 147 -9.77 9.40 -5.08
CA PHE A 147 -10.03 8.64 -6.30
C PHE A 147 -10.02 7.14 -5.98
N ARG A 148 -10.14 6.28 -7.00
CA ARG A 148 -10.08 4.83 -6.80
C ARG A 148 -8.94 4.23 -7.60
N ASP A 149 -8.36 3.18 -7.02
CA ASP A 149 -7.45 2.31 -7.75
C ASP A 149 -8.24 1.44 -8.77
N PRO A 150 -7.58 0.69 -9.65
CA PRO A 150 -8.23 -0.18 -10.62
C PRO A 150 -9.13 -1.26 -10.01
N LEU A 151 -9.03 -1.51 -8.71
CA LEU A 151 -9.76 -2.55 -7.99
C LEU A 151 -10.90 -1.99 -7.13
N GLY A 152 -11.17 -0.67 -7.23
CA GLY A 152 -12.22 -0.02 -6.49
C GLY A 152 -11.84 0.44 -5.07
N GLN A 153 -10.60 0.18 -4.60
CA GLN A 153 -10.12 0.70 -3.31
C GLN A 153 -10.04 2.24 -3.35
N ARG A 154 -10.57 2.90 -2.32
CA ARG A 154 -10.48 4.36 -2.19
C ARG A 154 -9.06 4.76 -1.78
N ILE A 155 -8.47 5.65 -2.57
CA ILE A 155 -7.17 6.27 -2.32
C ILE A 155 -7.39 7.74 -1.98
N GLU A 156 -6.65 8.24 -1.02
CA GLU A 156 -6.57 9.64 -0.65
C GLU A 156 -5.14 10.15 -0.86
N LEU A 157 -4.98 11.29 -1.48
CA LEU A 157 -3.74 12.06 -1.40
C LEU A 157 -4.01 13.28 -0.55
N ALA A 158 -3.17 13.49 0.48
CA ALA A 158 -3.34 14.54 1.46
C ALA A 158 -2.08 15.39 1.59
N CYS A 159 -2.24 16.67 1.89
CA CYS A 159 -1.14 17.57 2.23
C CYS A 159 -1.54 18.58 3.31
N TYR A 160 -0.56 19.06 4.07
CA TYR A 160 -0.66 20.14 5.03
C TYR A 160 -0.28 21.50 4.42
#